data_08165fe26ca5fa622434031efc38eb44
#
_entry.id   08165fe26ca5fa622434031efc38eb44
#
_cell.length_a   1.000
_cell.length_b   1.000
_cell.length_c   1.000
_cell.angle_alpha   90.00
_cell.angle_beta   90.00
_cell.angle_gamma   90.00
#
_symmetry.space_group_name_H-M   'P 1'
#
loop_
_entity.id
_entity.type
_entity.pdbx_description
1 polymer ?
#
loop_
_entity_poly.entity_id
_entity_poly.type
_entity_poly.pdbx_seq_one_letter_code
_entity_poly.pdbx_strand_id
1 'polypeptide(L)'
;MSMPPSLRTRAAFASTAMAVLAALPALPARAAVDPAKARVVFDEAARLCGRDGGRLWHHSLCGPILLVDWTDGTAVASQADAKGVLKPAGPVFVGSLPPDVVIASTPIEWSGKRWTELIWPVPDDVAHRHVMLSHELFHRAQIELGMQQRDGGNLHLDTLEGRILLQLEWHALAAALSAPDKRARDAAISDVLLFRHERYRLFPGAQAEERALELNEGVAEYTGVRVGLPTAAERDAYALRDLESYLQSPTFVRSFAYATGPAWGLLLDQADPAWRDKLAAAMKGANPPGLDQLLQAALKLPEPDAATVKARETVYDATLRPRELAREQARQAHLAELRTKLVDGPVLRLPLEGHHASYQFNPQMLEALDADHVVYPTMKLSADWGSLSVEQGALLDKAMTVAAVAAAGVSADHLQGAGWRLTLAKGWIVAPGERAGDFVVRRDGAAP
;
A
#
# COMPACT_ATOMS: atom_id res chain seq x y z
N MET A 1 -14.06 88.68 17.91
CA MET A 1 -14.17 88.98 16.52
C MET A 1 -14.40 87.65 15.76
N SER A 2 -15.40 87.68 14.96
CA SER A 2 -16.18 86.57 14.45
C SER A 2 -15.45 85.62 13.47
N MET A 3 -15.62 84.33 13.63
CA MET A 3 -15.36 83.30 12.58
C MET A 3 -16.65 83.06 11.80
N PRO A 4 -16.61 82.88 10.47
CA PRO A 4 -17.70 82.39 9.66
C PRO A 4 -17.60 80.85 9.46
N PRO A 5 -18.70 80.18 9.05
CA PRO A 5 -18.90 78.74 9.22
C PRO A 5 -18.38 77.89 8.07
N SER A 6 -17.95 76.64 8.38
CA SER A 6 -17.46 75.65 7.47
C SER A 6 -18.58 74.93 6.71
N LEU A 7 -18.49 74.91 5.40
CA LEU A 7 -19.26 74.04 4.50
C LEU A 7 -18.87 72.55 4.68
N ARG A 8 -19.83 71.70 5.04
CA ARG A 8 -19.65 70.26 4.99
C ARG A 8 -20.05 69.74 3.62
N THR A 9 -19.04 69.30 2.86
CA THR A 9 -19.25 68.52 1.61
C THR A 9 -19.42 67.03 2.00
N ARG A 10 -20.57 66.44 1.72
CA ARG A 10 -20.82 65.01 1.85
C ARG A 10 -20.27 64.36 0.58
N ALA A 11 -19.17 63.55 0.69
CA ALA A 11 -18.72 62.65 -0.35
C ALA A 11 -19.49 61.32 -0.19
N ALA A 12 -20.28 60.98 -1.18
CA ALA A 12 -20.93 59.66 -1.31
C ALA A 12 -19.90 58.64 -1.77
N PHE A 13 -19.54 57.69 -0.93
CA PHE A 13 -18.77 56.51 -1.32
C PHE A 13 -19.73 55.48 -1.93
N ALA A 14 -19.62 55.31 -3.26
CA ALA A 14 -20.22 54.20 -3.94
C ALA A 14 -19.32 52.96 -3.70
N SER A 15 -19.75 52.02 -2.88
CA SER A 15 -19.07 50.73 -2.68
C SER A 15 -19.36 49.84 -3.87
N THR A 16 -18.43 49.69 -4.78
CA THR A 16 -18.44 48.70 -5.85
C THR A 16 -17.99 47.34 -5.18
N ALA A 17 -18.93 46.48 -4.88
CA ALA A 17 -18.61 45.09 -4.47
C ALA A 17 -18.05 44.34 -5.67
N MET A 18 -16.73 44.20 -5.71
CA MET A 18 -16.03 43.36 -6.68
C MET A 18 -16.12 41.90 -6.18
N ALA A 19 -17.00 41.12 -6.79
CA ALA A 19 -17.10 39.69 -6.55
C ALA A 19 -15.81 39.02 -7.09
N VAL A 20 -14.87 38.71 -6.21
CA VAL A 20 -13.75 37.84 -6.52
C VAL A 20 -14.31 36.41 -6.60
N LEU A 21 -14.60 35.94 -7.81
CA LEU A 21 -14.74 34.52 -8.08
C LEU A 21 -13.37 33.89 -7.82
N ALA A 22 -13.18 33.27 -6.66
CA ALA A 22 -12.07 32.38 -6.39
C ALA A 22 -12.25 31.17 -7.34
N ALA A 23 -11.48 31.15 -8.43
CA ALA A 23 -11.33 29.95 -9.23
C ALA A 23 -10.63 28.91 -8.34
N LEU A 24 -11.39 27.96 -7.86
CA LEU A 24 -10.85 26.73 -7.24
C LEU A 24 -9.91 26.12 -8.30
N PRO A 25 -8.66 25.77 -7.96
CA PRO A 25 -7.82 25.04 -8.88
C PRO A 25 -8.56 23.75 -9.22
N ALA A 26 -8.91 23.59 -10.50
CA ALA A 26 -9.38 22.33 -11.00
C ALA A 26 -8.28 21.29 -10.68
N LEU A 27 -8.62 20.28 -9.89
CA LEU A 27 -7.76 19.11 -9.74
C LEU A 27 -7.43 18.65 -11.16
N PRO A 28 -6.15 18.39 -11.48
CA PRO A 28 -5.80 17.96 -12.82
C PRO A 28 -6.64 16.73 -13.13
N ALA A 29 -7.45 16.82 -14.20
CA ALA A 29 -8.16 15.67 -14.73
C ALA A 29 -7.08 14.60 -14.99
N ARG A 30 -7.08 13.53 -14.19
CA ARG A 30 -6.18 12.41 -14.39
C ARG A 30 -6.48 11.87 -15.78
N ALA A 31 -5.49 11.93 -16.66
CA ALA A 31 -5.65 11.56 -18.05
C ALA A 31 -5.94 10.06 -18.14
N ALA A 32 -6.97 9.68 -18.90
CA ALA A 32 -7.22 8.31 -19.31
C ALA A 32 -5.91 7.67 -19.81
N VAL A 33 -5.79 6.34 -19.72
CA VAL A 33 -4.58 5.63 -20.17
C VAL A 33 -4.27 5.99 -21.63
N ASP A 34 -3.21 6.75 -21.86
CA ASP A 34 -2.77 7.13 -23.20
C ASP A 34 -2.16 5.90 -23.91
N PRO A 35 -2.72 5.44 -25.03
CA PRO A 35 -2.22 4.29 -25.77
C PRO A 35 -0.74 4.39 -26.20
N ALA A 36 -0.27 5.60 -26.52
CA ALA A 36 1.13 5.81 -26.90
C ALA A 36 2.08 5.67 -25.71
N LYS A 37 1.72 6.22 -24.55
CA LYS A 37 2.47 6.04 -23.30
C LYS A 37 2.39 4.60 -22.82
N ALA A 38 1.23 3.95 -22.90
CA ALA A 38 1.06 2.55 -22.58
C ALA A 38 2.01 1.67 -23.40
N ARG A 39 2.16 1.95 -24.68
CA ARG A 39 3.11 1.23 -25.54
C ARG A 39 4.54 1.34 -25.06
N VAL A 40 4.98 2.51 -24.62
CA VAL A 40 6.34 2.69 -24.04
C VAL A 40 6.54 1.80 -22.82
N VAL A 41 5.55 1.74 -21.91
CA VAL A 41 5.58 0.88 -20.72
C VAL A 41 5.66 -0.60 -21.10
N PHE A 42 4.89 -1.05 -22.10
CA PHE A 42 4.93 -2.44 -22.58
C PHE A 42 6.29 -2.78 -23.21
N ASP A 43 6.87 -1.87 -23.95
CA ASP A 43 8.21 -2.07 -24.53
C ASP A 43 9.31 -2.09 -23.46
N GLU A 44 9.19 -1.29 -22.40
CA GLU A 44 10.07 -1.36 -21.24
C GLU A 44 9.97 -2.73 -20.55
N ALA A 45 8.77 -3.19 -20.23
CA ALA A 45 8.53 -4.48 -19.60
C ALA A 45 9.05 -5.65 -20.45
N ALA A 46 8.80 -5.62 -21.77
CA ALA A 46 9.32 -6.61 -22.71
C ALA A 46 10.87 -6.64 -22.75
N ARG A 47 11.52 -5.47 -22.70
CA ARG A 47 12.99 -5.39 -22.64
C ARG A 47 13.53 -5.95 -21.32
N LEU A 48 12.88 -5.64 -20.18
CA LEU A 48 13.28 -6.10 -18.85
C LEU A 48 13.19 -7.63 -18.76
N CYS A 49 12.04 -8.21 -19.04
CA CYS A 49 11.83 -9.65 -18.98
C CYS A 49 12.62 -10.41 -20.05
N GLY A 50 12.77 -9.84 -21.26
CA GLY A 50 13.60 -10.41 -22.33
C GLY A 50 15.09 -10.42 -21.99
N ARG A 51 15.57 -9.37 -21.30
CA ARG A 51 16.94 -9.28 -20.79
C ARG A 51 17.22 -10.32 -19.71
N ASP A 52 16.27 -10.59 -18.81
CA ASP A 52 16.35 -11.69 -17.85
C ASP A 52 16.33 -13.04 -18.57
N GLY A 53 15.46 -13.23 -19.55
CA GLY A 53 15.35 -14.47 -20.33
C GLY A 53 15.05 -15.71 -19.48
N GLY A 54 14.44 -15.54 -18.33
CA GLY A 54 14.12 -16.61 -17.38
C GLY A 54 15.30 -17.09 -16.54
N ARG A 55 16.42 -16.36 -16.51
CA ARG A 55 17.63 -16.79 -15.78
C ARG A 55 17.47 -16.71 -14.26
N LEU A 56 16.70 -15.75 -13.76
CA LEU A 56 16.60 -15.53 -12.32
C LEU A 56 15.82 -16.64 -11.62
N TRP A 57 14.70 -17.11 -12.21
CA TRP A 57 13.79 -18.07 -11.60
C TRP A 57 13.58 -19.35 -12.44
N HIS A 58 14.44 -19.60 -13.46
CA HIS A 58 14.25 -20.66 -14.47
C HIS A 58 12.86 -20.63 -15.12
N HIS A 59 12.26 -19.43 -15.16
CA HIS A 59 10.94 -19.18 -15.70
C HIS A 59 10.87 -17.78 -16.32
N SER A 60 10.24 -17.66 -17.49
CA SER A 60 10.09 -16.35 -18.14
C SER A 60 9.11 -15.46 -17.39
N LEU A 61 9.53 -14.23 -17.08
CA LEU A 61 8.66 -13.22 -16.52
C LEU A 61 7.81 -12.52 -17.59
N CYS A 62 8.12 -12.70 -18.88
CA CYS A 62 7.38 -12.07 -19.97
C CYS A 62 5.92 -12.57 -20.02
N GLY A 63 5.00 -11.65 -20.17
CA GLY A 63 3.57 -11.99 -20.24
C GLY A 63 2.69 -10.80 -20.62
N PRO A 64 1.38 -11.01 -20.72
CA PRO A 64 0.43 -9.96 -21.06
C PRO A 64 0.29 -8.94 -19.94
N ILE A 65 0.27 -7.66 -20.31
CA ILE A 65 0.11 -6.53 -19.40
C ILE A 65 -1.16 -5.77 -19.71
N LEU A 66 -1.86 -5.36 -18.66
CA LEU A 66 -3.06 -4.55 -18.72
C LEU A 66 -2.83 -3.30 -17.84
N LEU A 67 -2.84 -2.12 -18.45
CA LEU A 67 -2.82 -0.83 -17.73
C LEU A 67 -4.25 -0.34 -17.58
N VAL A 68 -4.68 -0.06 -16.35
CA VAL A 68 -6.07 0.27 -16.05
C VAL A 68 -6.16 1.61 -15.33
N ASP A 69 -7.00 2.51 -15.83
CA ASP A 69 -7.41 3.68 -15.08
C ASP A 69 -8.41 3.24 -14.01
N TRP A 70 -8.02 3.40 -12.76
CA TRP A 70 -8.82 2.98 -11.61
C TRP A 70 -10.10 3.82 -11.40
N THR A 71 -10.23 4.97 -12.10
CA THR A 71 -11.37 5.89 -11.92
C THR A 71 -12.59 5.47 -12.74
N ASP A 72 -12.37 4.90 -13.92
CA ASP A 72 -13.43 4.56 -14.86
C ASP A 72 -13.30 3.15 -15.48
N GLY A 73 -12.24 2.40 -15.12
CA GLY A 73 -11.98 1.06 -15.63
C GLY A 73 -11.47 1.03 -17.06
N THR A 74 -11.16 2.19 -17.68
CA THR A 74 -10.55 2.23 -19.02
C THR A 74 -9.22 1.50 -19.00
N ALA A 75 -9.05 0.58 -19.96
CA ALA A 75 -7.91 -0.32 -20.00
C ALA A 75 -7.19 -0.26 -21.35
N VAL A 76 -5.84 -0.32 -21.29
CA VAL A 76 -4.98 -0.52 -22.46
C VAL A 76 -4.12 -1.76 -22.22
N ALA A 77 -4.14 -2.67 -23.18
CA ALA A 77 -3.47 -3.97 -23.09
C ALA A 77 -2.34 -4.12 -24.10
N SER A 78 -1.31 -4.88 -23.73
CA SER A 78 -0.17 -5.20 -24.59
C SER A 78 -0.49 -6.19 -25.71
N GLN A 79 -1.62 -6.90 -25.62
CA GLN A 79 -2.10 -7.86 -26.60
C GLN A 79 -3.63 -8.04 -26.54
N ALA A 80 -4.23 -8.71 -27.54
CA ALA A 80 -5.66 -9.04 -27.55
C ALA A 80 -6.01 -9.98 -26.39
N ASP A 81 -7.21 -9.79 -25.81
CA ASP A 81 -7.84 -10.77 -24.94
C ASP A 81 -8.40 -11.97 -25.73
N ALA A 82 -8.77 -13.06 -25.05
CA ALA A 82 -9.26 -14.25 -25.74
C ALA A 82 -10.73 -14.14 -26.20
N LYS A 83 -11.52 -13.25 -25.58
CA LYS A 83 -12.96 -13.09 -25.86
C LYS A 83 -13.27 -11.91 -26.77
N GLY A 84 -12.28 -11.13 -27.19
CA GLY A 84 -12.44 -10.00 -28.11
C GLY A 84 -13.16 -8.80 -27.49
N VAL A 85 -13.07 -8.60 -26.18
CA VAL A 85 -13.57 -7.44 -25.45
C VAL A 85 -12.75 -6.21 -25.80
N LEU A 86 -11.42 -6.35 -25.78
CA LEU A 86 -10.47 -5.30 -26.15
C LEU A 86 -10.42 -5.17 -27.68
N LYS A 87 -10.37 -3.92 -28.17
CA LYS A 87 -10.33 -3.61 -29.60
C LYS A 87 -8.95 -3.12 -30.01
N PRO A 88 -8.46 -3.47 -31.20
CA PRO A 88 -7.20 -2.96 -31.72
C PRO A 88 -7.17 -1.43 -31.77
N ALA A 89 -6.08 -0.83 -31.29
CA ALA A 89 -5.81 0.61 -31.38
C ALA A 89 -4.30 0.79 -31.74
N GLY A 90 -3.98 0.63 -33.02
CA GLY A 90 -2.58 0.59 -33.47
C GLY A 90 -1.84 -0.62 -32.89
N PRO A 91 -0.70 -0.41 -32.18
CA PRO A 91 0.11 -1.49 -31.62
C PRO A 91 -0.39 -2.01 -30.26
N VAL A 92 -1.49 -1.51 -29.74
CA VAL A 92 -2.08 -1.88 -28.45
C VAL A 92 -3.57 -2.21 -28.61
N PHE A 93 -4.19 -2.66 -27.51
CA PHE A 93 -5.61 -2.96 -27.47
C PHE A 93 -6.29 -2.13 -26.39
N VAL A 94 -7.49 -1.62 -26.64
CA VAL A 94 -8.21 -0.72 -25.73
C VAL A 94 -9.59 -1.25 -25.40
N GLY A 95 -10.10 -0.95 -24.22
CA GLY A 95 -11.43 -1.31 -23.77
C GLY A 95 -11.67 -0.83 -22.35
N SER A 96 -12.61 -1.47 -21.68
CA SER A 96 -12.89 -1.20 -20.25
C SER A 96 -13.11 -2.51 -19.52
N LEU A 97 -12.65 -2.57 -18.27
CA LEU A 97 -12.97 -3.66 -17.37
C LEU A 97 -14.41 -3.51 -16.87
N PRO A 98 -15.15 -4.60 -16.73
CA PRO A 98 -16.48 -4.55 -16.13
C PRO A 98 -16.39 -4.20 -14.64
N PRO A 99 -17.45 -3.61 -14.05
CA PRO A 99 -17.44 -3.11 -12.67
C PRO A 99 -17.20 -4.16 -11.59
N ASP A 100 -17.38 -5.44 -11.91
CA ASP A 100 -17.17 -6.59 -11.02
C ASP A 100 -15.71 -7.08 -11.02
N VAL A 101 -14.85 -6.52 -11.86
CA VAL A 101 -13.41 -6.80 -11.83
C VAL A 101 -12.71 -5.83 -10.88
N VAL A 102 -12.00 -6.38 -9.92
CA VAL A 102 -11.18 -5.58 -8.97
C VAL A 102 -10.01 -4.97 -9.71
N ILE A 103 -9.85 -3.66 -9.61
CA ILE A 103 -8.73 -2.92 -10.21
C ILE A 103 -7.63 -2.75 -9.16
N ALA A 104 -6.51 -3.43 -9.36
CA ALA A 104 -5.34 -3.38 -8.49
C ALA A 104 -4.08 -3.70 -9.30
N SER A 105 -2.90 -3.30 -8.81
CA SER A 105 -1.66 -3.87 -9.34
C SER A 105 -1.53 -5.29 -8.80
N THR A 106 -1.86 -6.29 -9.64
CA THR A 106 -1.91 -7.70 -9.26
C THR A 106 -2.13 -8.57 -10.50
N PRO A 107 -1.80 -9.86 -10.48
CA PRO A 107 -2.21 -10.76 -11.55
C PRO A 107 -3.71 -11.04 -11.50
N ILE A 108 -4.39 -10.89 -12.64
CA ILE A 108 -5.83 -11.20 -12.78
C ILE A 108 -6.10 -12.22 -13.89
N GLU A 109 -7.10 -13.05 -13.66
CA GLU A 109 -7.69 -13.91 -14.70
C GLU A 109 -8.88 -13.20 -15.32
N TRP A 110 -8.68 -12.64 -16.49
CA TRP A 110 -9.76 -11.90 -17.17
C TRP A 110 -9.79 -12.19 -18.67
N SER A 111 -10.98 -12.30 -19.20
CA SER A 111 -11.25 -12.53 -20.63
C SER A 111 -10.41 -13.64 -21.25
N GLY A 112 -10.22 -14.76 -20.50
CA GLY A 112 -9.53 -15.97 -20.96
C GLY A 112 -7.99 -15.88 -20.93
N LYS A 113 -7.42 -14.90 -20.24
CA LYS A 113 -5.97 -14.75 -20.06
C LYS A 113 -5.63 -14.34 -18.63
N ARG A 114 -4.43 -14.75 -18.19
CA ARG A 114 -3.81 -14.24 -16.97
C ARG A 114 -2.97 -13.02 -17.30
N TRP A 115 -3.37 -11.86 -16.81
CA TRP A 115 -2.73 -10.58 -17.02
C TRP A 115 -1.87 -10.18 -15.82
N THR A 116 -0.81 -9.43 -16.07
CA THR A 116 -0.23 -8.53 -15.09
C THR A 116 -1.01 -7.23 -15.20
N GLU A 117 -1.91 -6.98 -14.24
CA GLU A 117 -2.65 -5.73 -14.17
C GLU A 117 -1.83 -4.69 -13.41
N LEU A 118 -1.83 -3.47 -13.91
CA LEU A 118 -1.13 -2.33 -13.33
C LEU A 118 -2.07 -1.12 -13.30
N ILE A 119 -2.11 -0.43 -12.18
CA ILE A 119 -2.85 0.83 -12.06
C ILE A 119 -2.11 1.92 -12.83
N TRP A 120 -2.87 2.68 -13.63
CA TRP A 120 -2.38 3.86 -14.32
C TRP A 120 -2.61 5.13 -13.48
N PRO A 121 -1.70 6.13 -13.47
CA PRO A 121 -0.40 6.15 -14.15
C PRO A 121 0.69 5.36 -13.40
N VAL A 122 1.63 4.83 -14.16
CA VAL A 122 2.85 4.23 -13.61
C VAL A 122 3.85 5.32 -13.17
N PRO A 123 4.84 5.01 -12.28
CA PRO A 123 5.84 5.98 -11.84
C PRO A 123 6.62 6.64 -12.98
N ASP A 124 6.87 7.95 -12.86
CA ASP A 124 7.68 8.70 -13.83
C ASP A 124 9.18 8.39 -13.70
N ASP A 125 9.67 8.12 -12.48
CA ASP A 125 11.04 7.70 -12.26
C ASP A 125 11.31 6.35 -12.92
N VAL A 126 12.31 6.30 -13.78
CA VAL A 126 12.61 5.13 -14.62
C VAL A 126 13.03 3.93 -13.78
N ALA A 127 13.88 4.14 -12.77
CA ALA A 127 14.38 3.06 -11.92
C ALA A 127 13.23 2.46 -11.11
N HIS A 128 12.42 3.29 -10.47
CA HIS A 128 11.24 2.86 -9.72
C HIS A 128 10.22 2.14 -10.63
N ARG A 129 9.95 2.69 -11.81
CA ARG A 129 9.06 2.06 -12.79
C ARG A 129 9.57 0.69 -13.26
N HIS A 130 10.87 0.54 -13.52
CA HIS A 130 11.46 -0.74 -13.92
C HIS A 130 11.38 -1.79 -12.80
N VAL A 131 11.63 -1.38 -11.56
CA VAL A 131 11.47 -2.24 -10.38
C VAL A 131 10.02 -2.67 -10.25
N MET A 132 9.07 -1.73 -10.26
CA MET A 132 7.63 -2.02 -10.17
C MET A 132 7.16 -2.95 -11.30
N LEU A 133 7.54 -2.68 -12.55
CA LEU A 133 7.15 -3.54 -13.67
C LEU A 133 7.65 -4.98 -13.49
N SER A 134 8.90 -5.15 -13.06
CA SER A 134 9.49 -6.48 -12.85
C SER A 134 8.91 -7.19 -11.62
N HIS A 135 8.55 -6.46 -10.58
CA HIS A 135 7.82 -6.93 -9.40
C HIS A 135 6.46 -7.53 -9.81
N GLU A 136 5.65 -6.79 -10.52
CA GLU A 136 4.31 -7.24 -10.90
C GLU A 136 4.32 -8.37 -11.95
N LEU A 137 5.29 -8.35 -12.86
CA LEU A 137 5.53 -9.48 -13.75
C LEU A 137 5.88 -10.75 -12.98
N PHE A 138 6.62 -10.63 -11.87
CA PHE A 138 6.97 -11.77 -11.03
C PHE A 138 5.75 -12.32 -10.27
N HIS A 139 4.84 -11.49 -9.78
CA HIS A 139 3.60 -11.98 -9.16
C HIS A 139 2.79 -12.89 -10.07
N ARG A 140 2.73 -12.57 -11.37
CA ARG A 140 2.13 -13.46 -12.35
C ARG A 140 2.90 -14.78 -12.47
N ALA A 141 4.23 -14.72 -12.51
CA ALA A 141 5.11 -15.89 -12.59
C ALA A 141 5.09 -16.74 -11.31
N GLN A 142 4.94 -16.15 -10.12
CA GLN A 142 4.79 -16.88 -8.86
C GLN A 142 3.68 -17.93 -8.92
N ILE A 143 2.53 -17.59 -9.49
CA ILE A 143 1.40 -18.50 -9.64
C ILE A 143 1.78 -19.67 -10.56
N GLU A 144 2.45 -19.39 -11.68
CA GLU A 144 2.90 -20.40 -12.64
C GLU A 144 4.02 -21.30 -12.08
N LEU A 145 4.84 -20.76 -11.19
CA LEU A 145 5.88 -21.50 -10.45
C LEU A 145 5.28 -22.36 -9.31
N GLY A 146 3.98 -22.21 -9.02
CA GLY A 146 3.32 -22.89 -7.91
C GLY A 146 3.69 -22.34 -6.54
N MET A 147 4.21 -21.11 -6.49
CA MET A 147 4.49 -20.37 -5.26
C MET A 147 3.18 -19.81 -4.71
N GLN A 148 2.76 -20.30 -3.54
CA GLN A 148 1.51 -19.83 -2.93
C GLN A 148 1.69 -18.41 -2.39
N GLN A 149 0.83 -17.50 -2.84
CA GLN A 149 0.73 -16.17 -2.25
C GLN A 149 0.02 -16.27 -0.90
N ARG A 150 0.64 -15.70 0.13
CA ARG A 150 0.10 -15.65 1.50
C ARG A 150 0.37 -14.28 2.09
N ASP A 151 -0.60 -13.77 2.82
CA ASP A 151 -0.47 -12.57 3.61
C ASP A 151 -0.48 -12.91 5.10
N GLY A 152 0.28 -12.13 5.90
CA GLY A 152 0.24 -12.15 7.35
C GLY A 152 -0.43 -10.90 7.90
N GLY A 153 -0.98 -10.98 9.10
CA GLY A 153 -1.59 -9.82 9.77
C GLY A 153 -0.57 -8.77 10.20
N ASN A 154 0.62 -9.19 10.65
CA ASN A 154 1.78 -8.39 11.02
C ASN A 154 1.50 -7.21 11.97
N LEU A 155 0.37 -7.19 12.68
CA LEU A 155 -0.04 -6.07 13.54
C LEU A 155 0.96 -5.78 14.67
N HIS A 156 1.76 -6.76 15.06
CA HIS A 156 2.84 -6.59 16.04
C HIS A 156 3.88 -5.55 15.57
N LEU A 157 4.04 -5.34 14.26
CA LEU A 157 4.97 -4.35 13.69
C LEU A 157 4.52 -2.89 13.91
N ASP A 158 3.29 -2.65 14.34
CA ASP A 158 2.81 -1.33 14.76
C ASP A 158 2.85 -1.12 16.28
N THR A 159 3.28 -2.12 17.04
CA THR A 159 3.56 -1.96 18.49
C THR A 159 4.90 -1.29 18.71
N LEU A 160 5.11 -0.68 19.88
CA LEU A 160 6.36 0.00 20.23
C LEU A 160 7.59 -0.90 20.02
N GLU A 161 7.60 -2.11 20.63
CA GLU A 161 8.75 -3.02 20.56
C GLU A 161 8.89 -3.64 19.15
N GLY A 162 7.80 -3.96 18.49
CA GLY A 162 7.82 -4.45 17.10
C GLY A 162 8.48 -3.45 16.16
N ARG A 163 8.12 -2.17 16.28
CA ARG A 163 8.69 -1.08 15.49
C ARG A 163 10.16 -0.83 15.78
N ILE A 164 10.55 -0.84 17.06
CA ILE A 164 11.96 -0.65 17.44
C ILE A 164 12.82 -1.78 16.85
N LEU A 165 12.44 -3.03 17.09
CA LEU A 165 13.23 -4.19 16.63
C LEU A 165 13.29 -4.29 15.10
N LEU A 166 12.21 -3.91 14.39
CA LEU A 166 12.23 -3.88 12.94
C LEU A 166 13.17 -2.79 12.40
N GLN A 167 13.14 -1.58 12.94
CA GLN A 167 14.03 -0.50 12.50
C GLN A 167 15.50 -0.82 12.81
N LEU A 168 15.79 -1.46 13.94
CA LEU A 168 17.15 -1.95 14.24
C LEU A 168 17.59 -3.02 13.24
N GLU A 169 16.70 -3.93 12.83
CA GLU A 169 16.95 -4.88 11.75
C GLU A 169 17.27 -4.16 10.44
N TRP A 170 16.52 -3.12 10.09
CA TRP A 170 16.77 -2.34 8.86
C TRP A 170 18.11 -1.61 8.90
N HIS A 171 18.48 -1.01 10.02
CA HIS A 171 19.79 -0.41 10.18
C HIS A 171 20.93 -1.44 10.07
N ALA A 172 20.73 -2.64 10.63
CA ALA A 172 21.69 -3.73 10.51
C ALA A 172 21.76 -4.29 9.08
N LEU A 173 20.63 -4.42 8.36
CA LEU A 173 20.61 -4.77 6.94
C LEU A 173 21.38 -3.75 6.09
N ALA A 174 21.15 -2.45 6.33
CA ALA A 174 21.88 -1.38 5.64
C ALA A 174 23.39 -1.46 5.94
N ALA A 175 23.78 -1.72 7.19
CA ALA A 175 25.18 -1.94 7.54
C ALA A 175 25.79 -3.17 6.86
N ALA A 176 25.02 -4.26 6.72
CA ALA A 176 25.46 -5.48 6.03
C ALA A 176 25.68 -5.24 4.54
N LEU A 177 24.75 -4.53 3.86
CA LEU A 177 24.87 -4.18 2.43
C LEU A 177 26.04 -3.21 2.17
N SER A 178 26.32 -2.31 3.11
CA SER A 178 27.39 -1.30 2.98
C SER A 178 28.73 -1.77 3.56
N ALA A 179 28.82 -3.01 4.05
CA ALA A 179 29.99 -3.51 4.74
C ALA A 179 31.24 -3.52 3.82
N PRO A 180 32.40 -3.03 4.32
CA PRO A 180 33.62 -2.97 3.53
C PRO A 180 34.25 -4.35 3.24
N ASP A 181 33.94 -5.34 4.05
CA ASP A 181 34.47 -6.68 3.94
C ASP A 181 33.50 -7.76 4.47
N LYS A 182 33.84 -9.02 4.24
CA LYS A 182 33.03 -10.17 4.68
C LYS A 182 32.83 -10.22 6.20
N ARG A 183 33.85 -9.89 6.99
CA ARG A 183 33.78 -9.96 8.45
C ARG A 183 32.79 -8.94 9.00
N ALA A 184 32.87 -7.71 8.52
CA ALA A 184 31.93 -6.65 8.90
C ALA A 184 30.49 -7.00 8.48
N ARG A 185 30.32 -7.56 7.26
CA ARG A 185 29.04 -8.00 6.75
C ARG A 185 28.44 -9.12 7.60
N ASP A 186 29.20 -10.18 7.88
CA ASP A 186 28.73 -11.32 8.67
C ASP A 186 28.36 -10.89 10.11
N ALA A 187 29.11 -9.95 10.68
CA ALA A 187 28.79 -9.38 12.00
C ALA A 187 27.47 -8.58 11.95
N ALA A 188 27.27 -7.75 10.94
CA ALA A 188 26.01 -7.01 10.78
C ALA A 188 24.83 -7.98 10.52
N ILE A 189 25.00 -9.04 9.73
CA ILE A 189 23.96 -10.07 9.55
C ILE A 189 23.63 -10.79 10.86
N SER A 190 24.61 -11.02 11.73
CA SER A 190 24.35 -11.59 13.06
C SER A 190 23.44 -10.67 13.90
N ASP A 191 23.63 -9.34 13.80
CA ASP A 191 22.75 -8.36 14.45
C ASP A 191 21.35 -8.30 13.81
N VAL A 192 21.26 -8.41 12.49
CA VAL A 192 19.98 -8.54 11.78
C VAL A 192 19.15 -9.70 12.35
N LEU A 193 19.79 -10.89 12.44
CA LEU A 193 19.14 -12.08 12.99
C LEU A 193 18.79 -11.90 14.47
N LEU A 194 19.65 -11.24 15.25
CA LEU A 194 19.41 -10.95 16.66
C LEU A 194 18.12 -10.13 16.87
N PHE A 195 17.96 -9.03 16.15
CA PHE A 195 16.78 -8.17 16.28
C PHE A 195 15.51 -8.86 15.80
N ARG A 196 15.60 -9.63 14.71
CA ARG A 196 14.49 -10.42 14.18
C ARG A 196 14.05 -11.52 15.13
N HIS A 197 14.97 -12.32 15.65
CA HIS A 197 14.67 -13.40 16.59
C HIS A 197 14.11 -12.88 17.92
N GLU A 198 14.60 -11.73 18.40
CA GLU A 198 14.02 -11.10 19.59
C GLU A 198 12.57 -10.66 19.34
N ARG A 199 12.26 -10.12 18.16
CA ARG A 199 10.89 -9.77 17.77
C ARG A 199 10.00 -11.03 17.75
N TYR A 200 10.48 -12.13 17.18
CA TYR A 200 9.74 -13.40 17.15
C TYR A 200 9.52 -13.97 18.56
N ARG A 201 10.49 -13.79 19.45
CA ARG A 201 10.36 -14.19 20.85
C ARG A 201 9.30 -13.39 21.60
N LEU A 202 9.22 -12.09 21.35
CA LEU A 202 8.23 -11.20 21.97
C LEU A 202 6.81 -11.37 21.42
N PHE A 203 6.67 -11.73 20.16
CA PHE A 203 5.39 -11.81 19.48
C PHE A 203 5.17 -13.22 18.90
N PRO A 204 4.52 -14.13 19.66
CA PRO A 204 4.19 -15.47 19.18
C PRO A 204 3.36 -15.40 17.89
N GLY A 205 3.81 -16.12 16.85
CA GLY A 205 3.18 -16.10 15.52
C GLY A 205 3.83 -15.12 14.53
N ALA A 206 4.56 -14.11 14.99
CA ALA A 206 5.22 -13.11 14.13
C ALA A 206 6.09 -13.72 13.03
N GLN A 207 6.86 -14.77 13.34
CA GLN A 207 7.70 -15.46 12.35
C GLN A 207 6.88 -15.99 11.16
N ALA A 208 5.71 -16.57 11.41
CA ALA A 208 4.87 -17.11 10.35
C ALA A 208 4.21 -16.01 9.52
N GLU A 209 3.76 -14.93 10.18
CA GLU A 209 3.11 -13.79 9.54
C GLU A 209 4.08 -12.97 8.68
N GLU A 210 5.24 -12.59 9.24
CA GLU A 210 6.27 -11.85 8.51
C GLU A 210 6.80 -12.65 7.32
N ARG A 211 7.11 -13.94 7.54
CA ARG A 211 7.55 -14.83 6.48
C ARG A 211 6.54 -14.93 5.34
N ALA A 212 5.25 -15.01 5.66
CA ALA A 212 4.20 -15.11 4.64
C ALA A 212 4.25 -13.90 3.69
N LEU A 213 4.30 -12.70 4.22
CA LEU A 213 4.34 -11.48 3.43
C LEU A 213 5.71 -11.25 2.75
N GLU A 214 6.83 -11.57 3.41
CA GLU A 214 8.16 -11.47 2.79
C GLU A 214 8.34 -12.41 1.61
N LEU A 215 7.83 -13.64 1.70
CA LEU A 215 7.89 -14.59 0.58
C LEU A 215 6.95 -14.21 -0.56
N ASN A 216 5.90 -13.46 -0.28
CA ASN A 216 5.01 -12.91 -1.29
C ASN A 216 5.59 -11.62 -1.91
N GLU A 217 5.59 -10.55 -1.13
CA GLU A 217 5.94 -9.20 -1.59
C GLU A 217 7.45 -8.94 -1.60
N GLY A 218 8.16 -9.41 -0.56
CA GLY A 218 9.61 -9.17 -0.46
C GLY A 218 10.41 -9.87 -1.56
N VAL A 219 10.03 -11.09 -1.92
CA VAL A 219 10.66 -11.81 -3.05
C VAL A 219 10.28 -11.18 -4.39
N ALA A 220 9.07 -10.63 -4.52
CA ALA A 220 8.66 -9.88 -5.70
C ALA A 220 9.46 -8.58 -5.84
N GLU A 221 9.64 -7.83 -4.73
CA GLU A 221 10.43 -6.59 -4.74
C GLU A 221 11.92 -6.86 -5.02
N TYR A 222 12.49 -7.91 -4.40
CA TYR A 222 13.84 -8.37 -4.76
C TYR A 222 13.94 -8.69 -6.26
N THR A 223 12.95 -9.37 -6.83
CA THR A 223 12.91 -9.68 -8.27
C THR A 223 12.84 -8.40 -9.10
N GLY A 224 12.02 -7.45 -8.64
CA GLY A 224 11.94 -6.11 -9.22
C GLY A 224 13.30 -5.44 -9.31
N VAL A 225 14.03 -5.40 -8.20
CA VAL A 225 15.38 -4.81 -8.11
C VAL A 225 16.39 -5.57 -9.00
N ARG A 226 16.38 -6.90 -8.97
CA ARG A 226 17.32 -7.74 -9.73
C ARG A 226 17.15 -7.64 -11.24
N VAL A 227 15.93 -7.56 -11.73
CA VAL A 227 15.59 -7.50 -13.15
C VAL A 227 15.52 -6.05 -13.64
N GLY A 228 14.97 -5.15 -12.83
CA GLY A 228 14.77 -3.74 -13.16
C GLY A 228 16.07 -2.96 -13.28
N LEU A 229 17.05 -3.25 -12.39
CA LEU A 229 18.28 -2.48 -12.28
C LEU A 229 19.49 -3.25 -12.83
N PRO A 230 20.28 -2.64 -13.73
CA PRO A 230 21.31 -3.37 -14.48
C PRO A 230 22.57 -3.72 -13.66
N THR A 231 23.01 -2.84 -12.75
CA THR A 231 24.29 -3.00 -12.04
C THR A 231 24.09 -3.38 -10.56
N ALA A 232 25.09 -4.02 -9.96
CA ALA A 232 25.08 -4.31 -8.52
C ALA A 232 25.00 -3.03 -7.69
N ALA A 233 25.76 -1.99 -8.05
CA ALA A 233 25.75 -0.71 -7.35
C ALA A 233 24.37 -0.04 -7.35
N GLU A 234 23.63 -0.07 -8.46
CA GLU A 234 22.26 0.46 -8.53
C GLU A 234 21.30 -0.33 -7.64
N ARG A 235 21.43 -1.67 -7.58
CA ARG A 235 20.62 -2.55 -6.74
C ARG A 235 20.88 -2.29 -5.27
N ASP A 236 22.15 -2.24 -4.86
CA ASP A 236 22.52 -1.94 -3.48
C ASP A 236 22.04 -0.56 -3.07
N ALA A 237 22.23 0.46 -3.92
CA ALA A 237 21.77 1.82 -3.67
C ALA A 237 20.23 1.91 -3.58
N TYR A 238 19.50 1.13 -4.39
CA TYR A 238 18.04 1.07 -4.34
C TYR A 238 17.58 0.43 -3.02
N ALA A 239 18.13 -0.72 -2.64
CA ALA A 239 17.79 -1.41 -1.39
C ALA A 239 18.10 -0.55 -0.15
N LEU A 240 19.24 0.16 -0.14
CA LEU A 240 19.60 1.09 0.95
C LEU A 240 18.61 2.26 1.04
N ARG A 241 18.23 2.85 -0.09
CA ARG A 241 17.24 3.93 -0.13
C ARG A 241 15.87 3.45 0.35
N ASP A 242 15.46 2.24 0.01
CA ASP A 242 14.17 1.69 0.45
C ASP A 242 14.17 1.47 1.97
N LEU A 243 15.21 0.85 2.53
CA LEU A 243 15.35 0.71 3.99
C LEU A 243 15.22 2.08 4.71
N GLU A 244 15.79 3.15 4.15
CA GLU A 244 15.71 4.50 4.72
C GLU A 244 14.31 5.13 4.50
N SER A 245 13.77 5.05 3.29
CA SER A 245 12.51 5.73 2.93
C SER A 245 11.32 5.15 3.69
N TYR A 246 11.28 3.84 3.86
CA TYR A 246 10.20 3.16 4.58
C TYR A 246 10.19 3.44 6.09
N LEU A 247 11.27 3.98 6.69
CA LEU A 247 11.23 4.48 8.07
C LEU A 247 10.16 5.56 8.29
N GLN A 248 9.78 6.27 7.23
CA GLN A 248 8.75 7.31 7.26
C GLN A 248 7.32 6.77 7.07
N SER A 249 7.15 5.47 6.84
CA SER A 249 5.83 4.87 6.65
C SER A 249 4.97 5.02 7.91
N PRO A 250 3.69 5.36 7.78
CA PRO A 250 2.79 5.49 8.92
C PRO A 250 2.60 4.15 9.65
N THR A 251 2.64 3.05 8.92
CA THR A 251 2.54 1.67 9.42
C THR A 251 3.59 0.77 8.77
N PHE A 252 4.11 -0.20 9.52
CA PHE A 252 5.06 -1.18 9.00
C PHE A 252 4.43 -2.52 8.62
N VAL A 253 3.15 -2.70 8.90
CA VAL A 253 2.42 -3.97 8.75
C VAL A 253 2.56 -4.61 7.38
N ARG A 254 2.62 -3.82 6.32
CA ARG A 254 2.84 -4.30 4.95
C ARG A 254 4.13 -3.76 4.33
N SER A 255 4.48 -2.53 4.64
CA SER A 255 5.62 -1.84 4.01
C SER A 255 6.97 -2.51 4.31
N PHE A 256 7.08 -3.22 5.44
CA PHE A 256 8.33 -3.87 5.84
C PHE A 256 8.84 -4.87 4.78
N ALA A 257 7.97 -5.65 4.16
CA ALA A 257 8.37 -6.67 3.20
C ALA A 257 9.02 -6.06 1.93
N TYR A 258 8.51 -4.91 1.49
CA TYR A 258 9.08 -4.16 0.37
C TYR A 258 10.46 -3.58 0.73
N ALA A 259 10.62 -3.08 1.97
CA ALA A 259 11.90 -2.57 2.44
C ALA A 259 12.96 -3.67 2.61
N THR A 260 12.57 -4.80 3.21
CA THR A 260 13.52 -5.87 3.59
C THR A 260 13.83 -6.83 2.46
N GLY A 261 12.87 -7.13 1.58
CA GLY A 261 13.01 -8.13 0.52
C GLY A 261 14.24 -7.97 -0.36
N PRO A 262 14.49 -6.77 -0.94
CA PRO A 262 15.70 -6.53 -1.71
C PRO A 262 16.98 -6.73 -0.91
N ALA A 263 17.03 -6.24 0.33
CA ALA A 263 18.21 -6.37 1.18
C ALA A 263 18.54 -7.84 1.48
N TRP A 264 17.55 -8.63 1.91
CA TRP A 264 17.71 -10.06 2.14
C TRP A 264 18.16 -10.80 0.89
N GLY A 265 17.48 -10.55 -0.24
CA GLY A 265 17.78 -11.23 -1.49
C GLY A 265 19.18 -10.93 -2.03
N LEU A 266 19.64 -9.67 -1.92
CA LEU A 266 21.00 -9.28 -2.34
C LEU A 266 22.08 -9.88 -1.42
N LEU A 267 21.84 -9.99 -0.12
CA LEU A 267 22.73 -10.67 0.81
C LEU A 267 22.77 -12.18 0.55
N LEU A 268 21.62 -12.79 0.26
CA LEU A 268 21.53 -14.19 -0.14
C LEU A 268 22.25 -14.47 -1.46
N ASP A 269 22.19 -13.59 -2.46
CA ASP A 269 22.93 -13.71 -3.72
C ASP A 269 24.45 -13.81 -3.48
N GLN A 270 24.96 -13.15 -2.45
CA GLN A 270 26.37 -13.18 -2.08
C GLN A 270 26.74 -14.43 -1.25
N ALA A 271 25.79 -14.91 -0.41
CA ALA A 271 26.04 -16.00 0.53
C ALA A 271 25.86 -17.40 -0.11
N ASP A 272 24.83 -17.55 -0.94
CA ASP A 272 24.44 -18.82 -1.59
C ASP A 272 23.78 -18.58 -2.94
N PRO A 273 24.49 -18.62 -4.05
CA PRO A 273 23.91 -18.40 -5.40
C PRO A 273 22.72 -19.31 -5.76
N ALA A 274 22.58 -20.47 -5.08
CA ALA A 274 21.48 -21.43 -5.32
C ALA A 274 20.27 -21.22 -4.40
N TRP A 275 20.22 -20.15 -3.60
CA TRP A 275 19.15 -19.92 -2.64
C TRP A 275 17.76 -19.83 -3.28
N ARG A 276 17.66 -19.26 -4.48
CA ARG A 276 16.38 -19.12 -5.21
C ARG A 276 15.80 -20.49 -5.60
N ASP A 277 16.64 -21.40 -6.06
CA ASP A 277 16.21 -22.76 -6.41
C ASP A 277 15.72 -23.53 -5.18
N LYS A 278 16.44 -23.37 -4.05
CA LYS A 278 16.07 -23.95 -2.78
C LYS A 278 14.73 -23.38 -2.29
N LEU A 279 14.56 -22.06 -2.38
CA LEU A 279 13.32 -21.39 -2.01
C LEU A 279 12.16 -21.83 -2.91
N ALA A 280 12.33 -21.78 -4.25
CA ALA A 280 11.30 -22.17 -5.21
C ALA A 280 10.84 -23.63 -5.01
N ALA A 281 11.76 -24.53 -4.69
CA ALA A 281 11.43 -25.91 -4.35
C ALA A 281 10.64 -26.01 -3.03
N ALA A 282 11.06 -25.25 -2.00
CA ALA A 282 10.43 -25.28 -0.68
C ALA A 282 9.05 -24.62 -0.67
N MET A 283 8.80 -23.59 -1.48
CA MET A 283 7.51 -22.90 -1.56
C MET A 283 6.36 -23.75 -2.12
N LYS A 284 6.67 -24.90 -2.70
CA LYS A 284 5.67 -25.92 -3.06
C LYS A 284 5.13 -26.68 -1.84
N GLY A 285 5.80 -26.59 -0.70
CA GLY A 285 5.42 -27.20 0.57
C GLY A 285 4.61 -26.27 1.46
N ALA A 286 4.15 -26.82 2.61
CA ALA A 286 3.33 -26.06 3.56
C ALA A 286 4.10 -25.04 4.37
N ASN A 287 5.39 -25.27 4.66
CA ASN A 287 6.23 -24.46 5.54
C ASN A 287 7.59 -24.17 4.88
N PRO A 288 7.67 -23.27 3.89
CA PRO A 288 8.93 -22.87 3.31
C PRO A 288 9.78 -22.12 4.35
N PRO A 289 11.12 -22.18 4.29
CA PRO A 289 11.99 -21.38 5.13
C PRO A 289 11.82 -19.89 4.84
N GLY A 290 12.03 -19.03 5.86
CA GLY A 290 12.16 -17.59 5.67
C GLY A 290 13.50 -17.21 5.03
N LEU A 291 13.60 -15.97 4.52
CA LEU A 291 14.84 -15.44 3.95
C LEU A 291 15.96 -15.38 5.00
N ASP A 292 15.61 -15.06 6.25
CA ASP A 292 16.47 -15.08 7.43
C ASP A 292 17.06 -16.47 7.67
N GLN A 293 16.23 -17.51 7.66
CA GLN A 293 16.65 -18.91 7.87
C GLN A 293 17.58 -19.38 6.74
N LEU A 294 17.29 -19.01 5.50
CA LEU A 294 18.16 -19.32 4.37
C LEU A 294 19.54 -18.65 4.51
N LEU A 295 19.58 -17.38 4.90
CA LEU A 295 20.83 -16.65 5.06
C LEU A 295 21.64 -17.17 6.27
N GLN A 296 20.97 -17.42 7.40
CA GLN A 296 21.60 -18.01 8.59
C GLN A 296 22.27 -19.37 8.26
N ALA A 297 21.53 -20.22 7.54
CA ALA A 297 22.04 -21.53 7.13
C ALA A 297 23.20 -21.42 6.13
N ALA A 298 23.13 -20.52 5.15
CA ALA A 298 24.17 -20.32 4.14
C ALA A 298 25.50 -19.86 4.76
N LEU A 299 25.43 -18.98 5.76
CA LEU A 299 26.59 -18.45 6.47
C LEU A 299 27.01 -19.29 7.67
N LYS A 300 26.21 -20.29 8.06
CA LYS A 300 26.41 -21.14 9.25
C LYS A 300 26.55 -20.32 10.54
N LEU A 301 25.73 -19.28 10.67
CA LEU A 301 25.71 -18.43 11.84
C LEU A 301 25.02 -19.14 13.01
N PRO A 302 25.53 -18.97 14.26
CA PRO A 302 24.90 -19.53 15.46
C PRO A 302 23.55 -18.85 15.72
N GLU A 303 22.76 -19.48 16.60
CA GLU A 303 21.56 -18.84 17.14
C GLU A 303 21.95 -17.56 17.89
N PRO A 304 21.19 -16.46 17.71
CA PRO A 304 21.47 -15.19 18.38
C PRO A 304 21.27 -15.28 19.89
N ASP A 305 22.16 -14.60 20.64
CA ASP A 305 22.02 -14.45 22.08
C ASP A 305 21.18 -13.22 22.44
N ALA A 306 19.94 -13.44 22.83
CA ALA A 306 18.98 -12.40 23.21
C ALA A 306 19.49 -11.46 24.33
N ALA A 307 20.44 -11.91 25.19
CA ALA A 307 21.01 -11.06 26.24
C ALA A 307 21.81 -9.87 25.68
N THR A 308 22.22 -9.93 24.40
CA THR A 308 23.01 -8.88 23.74
C THR A 308 22.18 -7.80 23.08
N VAL A 309 20.86 -7.99 22.91
CA VAL A 309 19.95 -7.06 22.17
C VAL A 309 20.12 -5.62 22.60
N LYS A 310 20.03 -5.34 23.93
CA LYS A 310 20.10 -3.97 24.45
C LYS A 310 21.43 -3.27 24.18
N ALA A 311 22.54 -4.02 24.24
CA ALA A 311 23.84 -3.48 23.91
C ALA A 311 23.96 -3.17 22.42
N ARG A 312 23.40 -4.02 21.54
CA ARG A 312 23.41 -3.83 20.10
C ARG A 312 22.44 -2.73 19.65
N GLU A 313 21.29 -2.55 20.31
CA GLU A 313 20.36 -1.43 20.07
C GLU A 313 21.11 -0.09 20.08
N THR A 314 21.91 0.16 21.12
CA THR A 314 22.67 1.42 21.27
C THR A 314 23.71 1.64 20.17
N VAL A 315 24.24 0.57 19.59
CA VAL A 315 25.23 0.67 18.50
C VAL A 315 24.61 1.20 17.21
N TYR A 316 23.35 0.80 16.92
CA TYR A 316 22.69 1.18 15.67
C TYR A 316 21.97 2.53 15.77
N ASP A 317 21.19 2.76 16.82
CA ASP A 317 20.53 4.06 17.04
C ASP A 317 20.14 4.27 18.51
N ALA A 318 21.00 4.95 19.26
CA ALA A 318 20.73 5.28 20.67
C ALA A 318 19.52 6.20 20.88
N THR A 319 19.03 6.86 19.81
CA THR A 319 17.88 7.79 19.86
C THR A 319 16.56 7.15 19.43
N LEU A 320 16.60 5.94 18.90
CA LEU A 320 15.44 5.26 18.33
C LEU A 320 14.31 5.07 19.36
N ARG A 321 14.64 4.51 20.52
CA ARG A 321 13.63 4.21 21.54
C ARG A 321 12.90 5.47 22.06
N PRO A 322 13.57 6.59 22.42
CA PRO A 322 12.89 7.84 22.76
C PRO A 322 11.99 8.36 21.62
N ARG A 323 12.45 8.27 20.37
CA ARG A 323 11.68 8.70 19.19
C ARG A 323 10.42 7.85 18.99
N GLU A 324 10.53 6.53 19.12
CA GLU A 324 9.38 5.63 18.96
C GLU A 324 8.42 5.72 20.16
N LEU A 325 8.88 6.01 21.36
CA LEU A 325 8.00 6.32 22.48
C LEU A 325 7.14 7.55 22.22
N ALA A 326 7.72 8.63 21.72
CA ALA A 326 6.98 9.84 21.36
C ALA A 326 5.98 9.56 20.22
N ARG A 327 6.38 8.78 19.22
CA ARG A 327 5.49 8.35 18.13
C ARG A 327 4.33 7.50 18.64
N GLU A 328 4.57 6.56 19.53
CA GLU A 328 3.52 5.71 20.13
C GLU A 328 2.50 6.55 20.92
N GLN A 329 2.97 7.54 21.69
CA GLN A 329 2.07 8.47 22.37
C GLN A 329 1.19 9.26 21.41
N ALA A 330 1.77 9.76 20.30
CA ALA A 330 1.02 10.45 19.26
C ALA A 330 0.02 9.52 18.56
N ARG A 331 0.42 8.27 18.27
CA ARG A 331 -0.45 7.25 17.69
C ARG A 331 -1.64 6.92 18.60
N GLN A 332 -1.42 6.75 19.90
CA GLN A 332 -2.48 6.48 20.86
C GLN A 332 -3.47 7.64 20.94
N ALA A 333 -2.97 8.89 20.93
CA ALA A 333 -3.83 10.07 20.88
C ALA A 333 -4.66 10.09 19.59
N HIS A 334 -4.06 9.82 18.45
CA HIS A 334 -4.75 9.74 17.16
C HIS A 334 -5.82 8.64 17.12
N LEU A 335 -5.52 7.44 17.62
CA LEU A 335 -6.51 6.35 17.70
C LEU A 335 -7.67 6.70 18.65
N ALA A 336 -7.40 7.41 19.74
CA ALA A 336 -8.46 7.89 20.64
C ALA A 336 -9.36 8.91 19.94
N GLU A 337 -8.82 9.82 19.13
CA GLU A 337 -9.60 10.76 18.31
C GLU A 337 -10.45 10.02 17.26
N LEU A 338 -9.88 9.03 16.55
CA LEU A 338 -10.60 8.21 15.58
C LEU A 338 -11.74 7.42 16.25
N ARG A 339 -11.50 6.86 17.44
CA ARG A 339 -12.54 6.15 18.22
C ARG A 339 -13.66 7.11 18.60
N THR A 340 -13.31 8.28 19.14
CA THR A 340 -14.29 9.31 19.49
C THR A 340 -15.13 9.72 18.27
N LYS A 341 -14.49 9.86 17.10
CA LYS A 341 -15.15 10.32 15.88
C LYS A 341 -16.00 9.24 15.20
N LEU A 342 -15.53 7.99 15.15
CA LEU A 342 -16.08 6.94 14.30
C LEU A 342 -16.81 5.83 15.07
N VAL A 343 -16.67 5.75 16.39
CA VAL A 343 -17.31 4.74 17.26
C VAL A 343 -18.22 5.38 18.29
N ASP A 344 -17.66 6.28 19.12
CA ASP A 344 -18.37 6.83 20.27
C ASP A 344 -19.30 7.99 19.88
N GLY A 345 -18.88 8.82 18.93
CA GLY A 345 -19.66 9.94 18.40
C GLY A 345 -20.75 9.52 17.43
N PRO A 346 -21.54 10.48 16.95
CA PRO A 346 -22.55 10.23 15.94
C PRO A 346 -21.94 9.76 14.61
N VAL A 347 -22.49 8.70 14.03
CA VAL A 347 -22.02 8.13 12.76
C VAL A 347 -23.17 7.94 11.76
N LEU A 348 -22.81 8.00 10.47
CA LEU A 348 -23.64 7.52 9.39
C LEU A 348 -23.18 6.11 9.03
N ARG A 349 -24.07 5.12 9.19
CA ARG A 349 -23.82 3.71 8.86
C ARG A 349 -24.31 3.39 7.46
N LEU A 350 -23.48 2.66 6.71
CA LEU A 350 -23.75 2.23 5.36
C LEU A 350 -23.70 0.69 5.33
N PRO A 351 -24.82 0.00 5.08
CA PRO A 351 -24.86 -1.47 5.08
C PRO A 351 -24.09 -2.01 3.88
N LEU A 352 -23.33 -3.08 4.10
CA LEU A 352 -22.55 -3.77 3.09
C LEU A 352 -22.98 -5.23 2.95
N GLU A 353 -23.45 -5.84 4.04
CA GLU A 353 -23.94 -7.21 4.04
C GLU A 353 -25.15 -7.35 3.11
N GLY A 354 -25.09 -8.31 2.19
CA GLY A 354 -26.15 -8.56 1.20
C GLY A 354 -26.19 -7.57 0.04
N HIS A 355 -25.23 -6.63 -0.05
CA HIS A 355 -25.10 -5.66 -1.12
C HIS A 355 -23.83 -5.89 -1.95
N HIS A 356 -23.94 -5.74 -3.28
CA HIS A 356 -22.76 -5.82 -4.15
C HIS A 356 -21.88 -4.59 -3.92
N ALA A 357 -20.85 -4.74 -3.10
CA ALA A 357 -19.94 -3.66 -2.77
C ALA A 357 -18.60 -3.76 -3.51
N SER A 358 -18.12 -2.64 -4.01
CA SER A 358 -16.78 -2.50 -4.58
C SER A 358 -15.99 -1.44 -3.80
N TYR A 359 -14.68 -1.69 -3.63
CA TYR A 359 -13.81 -0.91 -2.78
C TYR A 359 -12.57 -0.47 -3.54
N GLN A 360 -12.17 0.78 -3.36
CA GLN A 360 -10.90 1.32 -3.85
C GLN A 360 -10.22 2.04 -2.70
N PHE A 361 -9.05 1.58 -2.29
CA PHE A 361 -8.29 2.14 -1.18
C PHE A 361 -6.80 1.80 -1.33
N ASN A 362 -5.95 2.51 -0.59
CA ASN A 362 -4.53 2.14 -0.47
C ASN A 362 -4.34 1.20 0.72
N PRO A 363 -3.98 -0.09 0.50
CA PRO A 363 -3.83 -1.06 1.58
C PRO A 363 -2.66 -0.73 2.54
N GLN A 364 -1.69 0.08 2.10
CA GLN A 364 -0.56 0.52 2.93
C GLN A 364 -0.94 1.61 3.94
N MET A 365 -2.14 2.20 3.81
CA MET A 365 -2.60 3.30 4.68
C MET A 365 -3.65 2.86 5.71
N LEU A 366 -3.99 1.58 5.76
CA LEU A 366 -5.01 1.08 6.67
C LEU A 366 -4.54 1.16 8.12
N GLU A 367 -5.45 1.58 9.01
CA GLU A 367 -5.16 1.71 10.43
C GLU A 367 -6.10 0.79 11.25
N ALA A 368 -5.53 -0.21 11.93
CA ALA A 368 -6.30 -1.03 12.86
C ALA A 368 -6.68 -0.19 14.08
N LEU A 369 -7.99 0.06 14.28
CA LEU A 369 -8.48 0.77 15.43
C LEU A 369 -8.57 -0.14 16.66
N ASP A 370 -9.04 -1.36 16.46
CA ASP A 370 -9.09 -2.43 17.46
C ASP A 370 -9.13 -3.82 16.79
N ALA A 371 -9.46 -4.87 17.57
CA ALA A 371 -9.50 -6.25 17.07
C ALA A 371 -10.51 -6.45 15.92
N ASP A 372 -11.60 -5.67 15.88
CA ASP A 372 -12.73 -5.88 14.98
C ASP A 372 -12.89 -4.78 13.93
N HIS A 373 -12.18 -3.66 14.07
CA HIS A 373 -12.40 -2.48 13.23
C HIS A 373 -11.11 -1.97 12.59
N VAL A 374 -11.23 -1.56 11.33
CA VAL A 374 -10.16 -0.94 10.54
C VAL A 374 -10.63 0.41 10.02
N VAL A 375 -9.80 1.42 10.17
CA VAL A 375 -10.00 2.73 9.57
C VAL A 375 -9.34 2.78 8.20
N TYR A 376 -10.08 3.24 7.24
CA TYR A 376 -9.66 3.54 5.87
C TYR A 376 -9.51 5.06 5.74
N PRO A 377 -8.31 5.63 5.84
CA PRO A 377 -8.11 7.08 5.78
C PRO A 377 -8.67 7.71 4.50
N THR A 378 -8.48 7.02 3.38
CA THR A 378 -9.06 7.38 2.09
C THR A 378 -9.64 6.15 1.43
N MET A 379 -10.85 6.26 0.88
CA MET A 379 -11.44 5.19 0.08
C MET A 379 -12.55 5.70 -0.83
N LYS A 380 -12.82 4.93 -1.89
CA LYS A 380 -14.12 4.97 -2.58
C LYS A 380 -14.82 3.65 -2.36
N LEU A 381 -16.08 3.73 -2.04
CA LEU A 381 -16.95 2.60 -1.79
C LEU A 381 -18.21 2.78 -2.64
N SER A 382 -18.58 1.77 -3.40
CA SER A 382 -19.82 1.75 -4.17
C SER A 382 -20.59 0.48 -3.84
N ALA A 383 -21.90 0.62 -3.66
CA ALA A 383 -22.79 -0.50 -3.43
C ALA A 383 -24.19 -0.20 -4.03
N ASP A 384 -25.14 -1.10 -3.85
CA ASP A 384 -26.51 -0.91 -4.34
C ASP A 384 -27.15 0.40 -3.90
N TRP A 385 -26.73 0.94 -2.77
CA TRP A 385 -27.25 2.21 -2.23
C TRP A 385 -26.61 3.45 -2.87
N GLY A 386 -25.56 3.33 -3.67
CA GLY A 386 -24.87 4.44 -4.34
C GLY A 386 -23.36 4.43 -4.14
N SER A 387 -22.75 5.58 -3.94
CA SER A 387 -21.30 5.71 -3.78
C SER A 387 -20.90 6.65 -2.64
N LEU A 388 -19.84 6.28 -1.93
CA LEU A 388 -19.20 7.05 -0.87
C LEU A 388 -17.75 7.34 -1.25
N SER A 389 -17.35 8.61 -1.21
CA SER A 389 -15.96 9.04 -1.31
C SER A 389 -15.48 9.54 0.04
N VAL A 390 -14.34 9.03 0.50
CA VAL A 390 -13.76 9.33 1.82
C VAL A 390 -12.34 9.85 1.66
N GLU A 391 -12.02 10.94 2.37
CA GLU A 391 -10.71 11.58 2.42
C GLU A 391 -10.17 11.74 3.86
N GLN A 392 -11.00 11.53 4.89
CA GLN A 392 -10.63 11.71 6.29
C GLN A 392 -11.22 10.63 7.22
N GLY A 393 -11.12 9.37 6.80
CA GLY A 393 -11.43 8.20 7.60
C GLY A 393 -12.87 7.69 7.48
N ALA A 394 -12.98 6.43 7.12
CA ALA A 394 -14.17 5.59 7.30
C ALA A 394 -13.78 4.36 8.12
N LEU A 395 -14.68 3.94 9.01
CA LEU A 395 -14.53 2.71 9.79
C LEU A 395 -15.23 1.57 9.07
N LEU A 396 -14.56 0.45 8.90
CA LEU A 396 -15.17 -0.80 8.48
C LEU A 396 -14.91 -1.89 9.51
N ASP A 397 -15.90 -2.72 9.73
CA ASP A 397 -15.71 -3.95 10.50
C ASP A 397 -14.94 -4.98 9.66
N LYS A 398 -14.19 -5.87 10.31
CA LYS A 398 -13.40 -6.92 9.61
C LYS A 398 -14.24 -7.90 8.80
N ALA A 399 -15.49 -8.06 9.17
CA ALA A 399 -16.44 -8.88 8.43
C ALA A 399 -16.97 -8.17 7.17
N MET A 400 -16.65 -6.90 6.96
CA MET A 400 -17.12 -6.07 5.85
C MET A 400 -18.65 -6.01 5.75
N THR A 401 -19.34 -5.97 6.90
CA THR A 401 -20.80 -5.93 6.95
C THR A 401 -21.36 -4.51 7.01
N VAL A 402 -20.56 -3.56 7.53
CA VAL A 402 -20.94 -2.16 7.65
C VAL A 402 -19.75 -1.23 7.50
N ALA A 403 -19.95 -0.12 6.80
CA ALA A 403 -19.05 1.02 6.83
C ALA A 403 -19.68 2.15 7.66
N ALA A 404 -18.86 2.96 8.34
CA ALA A 404 -19.30 4.12 9.09
C ALA A 404 -18.41 5.34 8.83
N VAL A 405 -19.03 6.52 8.75
CA VAL A 405 -18.35 7.82 8.69
C VAL A 405 -18.95 8.76 9.74
N ALA A 406 -18.19 9.77 10.17
CA ALA A 406 -18.69 10.73 11.14
C ALA A 406 -19.92 11.48 10.61
N ALA A 407 -21.00 11.56 11.42
CA ALA A 407 -22.28 12.11 11.00
C ALA A 407 -22.45 13.61 11.28
N ALA A 408 -21.41 14.32 11.70
CA ALA A 408 -21.51 15.75 12.00
C ALA A 408 -22.01 16.54 10.77
N GLY A 409 -23.17 17.20 10.92
CA GLY A 409 -23.77 17.99 9.85
C GLY A 409 -24.62 17.20 8.84
N VAL A 410 -24.82 15.90 9.03
CA VAL A 410 -25.66 15.05 8.15
C VAL A 410 -27.14 15.37 8.33
N SER A 411 -27.87 15.45 7.23
CA SER A 411 -29.33 15.49 7.16
C SER A 411 -29.80 14.80 5.89
N ALA A 412 -31.12 14.61 5.74
CA ALA A 412 -31.67 14.00 4.53
C ALA A 412 -31.28 14.73 3.24
N ASP A 413 -31.08 16.05 3.31
CA ASP A 413 -30.74 16.92 2.18
C ASP A 413 -29.23 17.27 2.12
N HIS A 414 -28.45 16.84 3.12
CA HIS A 414 -27.02 17.15 3.22
C HIS A 414 -26.20 15.87 3.43
N LEU A 415 -25.77 15.27 2.32
CA LEU A 415 -25.11 13.96 2.27
C LEU A 415 -23.58 14.10 2.17
N GLN A 416 -23.01 14.98 2.95
CA GLN A 416 -21.57 15.18 3.08
C GLN A 416 -21.18 15.61 4.50
N GLY A 417 -19.97 15.27 4.88
CA GLY A 417 -19.36 15.66 6.14
C GLY A 417 -17.90 16.04 5.97
N ALA A 418 -17.20 16.25 7.09
CA ALA A 418 -15.77 16.52 7.06
C ALA A 418 -15.02 15.32 6.45
N GLY A 419 -14.52 15.51 5.23
CA GLY A 419 -13.71 14.51 4.52
C GLY A 419 -14.48 13.33 3.96
N TRP A 420 -15.78 13.44 3.71
CA TRP A 420 -16.52 12.44 2.94
C TRP A 420 -17.74 13.03 2.21
N ARG A 421 -18.17 12.33 1.15
CA ARG A 421 -19.36 12.66 0.36
C ARG A 421 -20.09 11.37 -0.04
N LEU A 422 -21.41 11.35 0.15
CA LEU A 422 -22.30 10.27 -0.24
C LEU A 422 -23.17 10.71 -1.40
N THR A 423 -23.32 9.83 -2.39
CA THR A 423 -24.30 9.95 -3.47
C THR A 423 -25.22 8.74 -3.42
N LEU A 424 -26.52 8.94 -3.20
CA LEU A 424 -27.47 7.84 -3.11
C LEU A 424 -28.03 7.44 -4.46
N ALA A 425 -28.24 6.15 -4.65
CA ALA A 425 -29.02 5.61 -5.75
C ALA A 425 -30.52 5.83 -5.52
N LYS A 426 -31.31 5.82 -6.60
CA LYS A 426 -32.77 6.00 -6.53
C LYS A 426 -33.42 4.94 -5.62
N GLY A 427 -34.28 5.41 -4.72
CA GLY A 427 -35.00 4.56 -3.77
C GLY A 427 -34.21 4.25 -2.48
N TRP A 428 -33.11 4.98 -2.24
CA TRP A 428 -32.37 4.93 -0.99
C TRP A 428 -32.40 6.29 -0.29
N ILE A 429 -32.43 6.27 1.05
CA ILE A 429 -32.53 7.44 1.90
C ILE A 429 -31.54 7.34 3.08
N VAL A 430 -31.22 8.48 3.67
CA VAL A 430 -30.62 8.56 5.00
C VAL A 430 -31.74 8.74 6.02
N ALA A 431 -31.78 7.91 7.04
CA ALA A 431 -32.76 7.94 8.12
C ALA A 431 -32.05 7.99 9.49
N PRO A 432 -32.72 8.43 10.57
CA PRO A 432 -32.16 8.32 11.93
C PRO A 432 -31.77 6.88 12.25
N GLY A 433 -30.64 6.72 12.94
CA GLY A 433 -30.15 5.44 13.44
C GLY A 433 -30.68 5.14 14.86
N GLU A 434 -30.19 4.05 15.47
CA GLU A 434 -30.58 3.59 16.78
C GLU A 434 -30.12 4.52 17.92
N ARG A 435 -28.88 5.06 17.81
CA ARG A 435 -28.37 6.04 18.81
C ARG A 435 -28.77 7.45 18.40
N ALA A 436 -28.98 8.28 19.39
CA ALA A 436 -29.23 9.70 19.16
C ALA A 436 -28.09 10.36 18.37
N GLY A 437 -28.43 10.98 17.25
CA GLY A 437 -27.45 11.59 16.32
C GLY A 437 -26.85 10.66 15.30
N ASP A 438 -27.04 9.34 15.41
CA ASP A 438 -26.65 8.39 14.34
C ASP A 438 -27.63 8.46 13.17
N PHE A 439 -27.12 8.10 12.00
CA PHE A 439 -27.90 7.92 10.79
C PHE A 439 -27.56 6.57 10.14
N VAL A 440 -28.47 6.10 9.29
CA VAL A 440 -28.29 4.87 8.52
C VAL A 440 -28.80 5.06 7.09
N VAL A 441 -28.06 4.52 6.13
CA VAL A 441 -28.53 4.40 4.75
C VAL A 441 -29.44 3.18 4.65
N ARG A 442 -30.67 3.36 4.15
CA ARG A 442 -31.64 2.26 3.95
C ARG A 442 -32.52 2.49 2.74
N ARG A 443 -33.22 1.47 2.30
CA ARG A 443 -34.25 1.61 1.27
C ARG A 443 -35.41 2.47 1.76
N ASP A 444 -35.92 3.32 0.87
CA ASP A 444 -37.13 4.08 1.13
C ASP A 444 -38.30 3.12 1.33
N GLY A 445 -39.10 3.34 2.40
CA GLY A 445 -40.22 2.46 2.76
C GLY A 445 -39.83 1.16 3.50
N ALA A 446 -38.54 0.86 3.74
CA ALA A 446 -38.14 -0.23 4.62
C ALA A 446 -38.44 0.13 6.10
N ALA A 447 -38.92 -0.86 6.86
CA ALA A 447 -39.12 -0.70 8.31
C ALA A 447 -37.75 -0.39 8.99
N PRO A 448 -37.78 0.36 10.11
CA PRO A 448 -36.59 0.71 10.87
C PRO A 448 -35.87 -0.53 11.43
#